data_1c4b67e41167b108cfb5781e43fb0f3b
#
_entry.id   1c4b67e41167b108cfb5781e43fb0f3b
#
_cell.length_a   1.000
_cell.length_b   1.000
_cell.length_c   1.000
_cell.angle_alpha   90.00
_cell.angle_beta   90.00
_cell.angle_gamma   90.00
#
_symmetry.space_group_name_H-M   'P 1'
#
loop_
_entity.id
_entity.type
_entity.pdbx_description
1 polymer ?
#
loop_
_entity_poly.entity_id
_entity_poly.type
_entity_poly.pdbx_seq_one_letter_code
_entity_poly.pdbx_strand_id
1 'polypeptide(L)'
;WVLKYSLSFTGILTGLILMVAFYVLIHQKDFLINSINDLYIQKLLNIELNWIGWEWIIPSLFILGSIIWLTIFESKVLLSLVSYSLIIGLFFSLLSKFTIPKIENLTQGSVISFYKKISKEKKYLTTVGYKSYAHYFYSEFEPLKSTDFLYHKKNEILRNRFNKSSLNDLNRKEKTTFNSYVLSWLINGELDRAAYFVAKNNKAIEQLEKAKNLKVVQDYGGYKIYKRELK
;
A
#
# COMPACT_ATOMS: atom_id res chain seq x y z
N TRP A 1 -22.33 -35.16 -5.95
CA TRP A 1 -20.97 -35.68 -5.82
C TRP A 1 -19.93 -34.70 -6.39
N VAL A 2 -20.01 -34.33 -7.66
CA VAL A 2 -19.04 -33.47 -8.34
C VAL A 2 -18.81 -32.15 -7.56
N LEU A 3 -19.86 -31.43 -7.15
CA LEU A 3 -19.77 -30.17 -6.43
C LEU A 3 -19.02 -30.32 -5.11
N LYS A 4 -19.27 -31.41 -4.36
CA LYS A 4 -18.63 -31.68 -3.08
C LYS A 4 -17.12 -31.88 -3.24
N TYR A 5 -16.70 -32.72 -4.17
CA TYR A 5 -15.28 -32.95 -4.45
C TYR A 5 -14.58 -31.70 -4.99
N SER A 6 -15.24 -30.94 -5.86
CA SER A 6 -14.72 -29.69 -6.42
C SER A 6 -14.47 -28.65 -5.32
N LEU A 7 -15.43 -28.44 -4.41
CA LEU A 7 -15.29 -27.48 -3.31
C LEU A 7 -14.19 -27.90 -2.32
N SER A 8 -14.14 -29.17 -1.92
CA SER A 8 -13.05 -29.65 -1.03
C SER A 8 -11.69 -29.55 -1.71
N PHE A 9 -11.59 -29.93 -2.97
CA PHE A 9 -10.35 -29.82 -3.73
C PHE A 9 -9.85 -28.37 -3.81
N THR A 10 -10.75 -27.44 -4.13
CA THR A 10 -10.36 -26.01 -4.16
C THR A 10 -9.94 -25.50 -2.79
N GLY A 11 -10.58 -25.92 -1.71
CA GLY A 11 -10.18 -25.57 -0.34
C GLY A 11 -8.81 -26.10 0.04
N ILE A 12 -8.56 -27.38 -0.23
CA ILE A 12 -7.26 -28.02 0.02
C ILE A 12 -6.17 -27.35 -0.82
N LEU A 13 -6.42 -27.14 -2.11
CA LEU A 13 -5.47 -26.48 -3.01
C LEU A 13 -5.13 -25.06 -2.54
N THR A 14 -6.14 -24.27 -2.17
CA THR A 14 -5.94 -22.92 -1.63
C THR A 14 -5.11 -22.94 -0.34
N GLY A 15 -5.41 -23.83 0.56
CA GLY A 15 -4.64 -24.00 1.79
C GLY A 15 -3.17 -24.37 1.53
N LEU A 16 -2.92 -25.31 0.60
CA LEU A 16 -1.56 -25.69 0.20
C LEU A 16 -0.79 -24.53 -0.47
N ILE A 17 -1.42 -23.78 -1.36
CA ILE A 17 -0.80 -22.60 -1.99
C ILE A 17 -0.39 -21.59 -0.92
N LEU A 18 -1.24 -21.31 0.07
CA LEU A 18 -0.92 -20.39 1.15
C LEU A 18 0.20 -20.93 2.06
N MET A 19 0.23 -22.23 2.34
CA MET A 19 1.34 -22.83 3.10
C MET A 19 2.67 -22.66 2.38
N VAL A 20 2.70 -22.93 1.07
CA VAL A 20 3.91 -22.71 0.24
C VAL A 20 4.30 -21.24 0.22
N ALA A 21 3.33 -20.32 0.05
CA ALA A 21 3.60 -18.89 0.05
C ALA A 21 4.20 -18.43 1.40
N PHE A 22 3.68 -18.87 2.54
CA PHE A 22 4.25 -18.56 3.84
C PHE A 22 5.63 -19.20 4.04
N TYR A 23 5.82 -20.43 3.58
CA TYR A 23 7.13 -21.08 3.62
C TYR A 23 8.18 -20.24 2.88
N VAL A 24 7.87 -19.83 1.66
CA VAL A 24 8.80 -19.05 0.83
C VAL A 24 9.07 -17.67 1.45
N LEU A 25 8.03 -16.98 1.95
CA LEU A 25 8.17 -15.68 2.60
C LEU A 25 8.97 -15.72 3.91
N ILE A 26 8.89 -16.83 4.66
CA ILE A 26 9.52 -16.94 5.97
C ILE A 26 10.94 -17.52 5.84
N HIS A 27 11.12 -18.57 5.03
CA HIS A 27 12.36 -19.35 5.00
C HIS A 27 13.20 -19.16 3.74
N GLN A 28 12.62 -18.65 2.64
CA GLN A 28 13.29 -18.49 1.35
C GLN A 28 13.37 -17.02 0.92
N LYS A 29 13.47 -16.13 1.90
CA LYS A 29 13.47 -14.68 1.70
C LYS A 29 14.59 -14.22 0.76
N ASP A 30 15.79 -14.74 0.94
CA ASP A 30 16.96 -14.40 0.12
C ASP A 30 16.78 -14.83 -1.34
N PHE A 31 16.16 -15.99 -1.56
CA PHE A 31 15.81 -16.44 -2.91
C PHE A 31 14.85 -15.46 -3.59
N LEU A 32 13.81 -14.98 -2.87
CA LEU A 32 12.88 -14.00 -3.41
C LEU A 32 13.58 -12.68 -3.74
N ILE A 33 14.42 -12.17 -2.83
CA ILE A 33 15.15 -10.91 -3.02
C ILE A 33 16.04 -10.98 -4.26
N ASN A 34 16.75 -12.08 -4.45
CA ASN A 34 17.65 -12.26 -5.59
C ASN A 34 16.92 -12.51 -6.91
N SER A 35 15.70 -13.03 -6.86
CA SER A 35 14.90 -13.34 -8.06
C SER A 35 14.11 -12.14 -8.60
N ILE A 36 13.94 -11.09 -7.81
CA ILE A 36 13.11 -9.93 -8.15
C ILE A 36 13.98 -8.72 -8.46
N ASN A 37 13.89 -8.19 -9.69
CA ASN A 37 14.63 -7.00 -10.13
C ASN A 37 13.91 -5.67 -9.77
N ASP A 38 13.11 -5.64 -8.72
CA ASP A 38 12.44 -4.43 -8.26
C ASP A 38 13.00 -4.02 -6.88
N LEU A 39 13.71 -2.90 -6.87
CA LEU A 39 14.35 -2.37 -5.65
C LEU A 39 13.33 -2.08 -4.52
N TYR A 40 12.13 -1.66 -4.88
CA TYR A 40 11.07 -1.43 -3.89
C TYR A 40 10.67 -2.74 -3.19
N ILE A 41 10.45 -3.81 -3.97
CA ILE A 41 10.08 -5.12 -3.42
C ILE A 41 11.23 -5.73 -2.63
N GLN A 42 12.47 -5.61 -3.11
CA GLN A 42 13.64 -6.07 -2.37
C GLN A 42 13.75 -5.39 -0.99
N LYS A 43 13.57 -4.06 -0.93
CA LYS A 43 13.58 -3.31 0.33
C LYS A 43 12.39 -3.65 1.25
N LEU A 44 11.23 -3.97 0.69
CA LEU A 44 10.08 -4.48 1.46
C LEU A 44 10.39 -5.83 2.10
N LEU A 45 10.91 -6.77 1.34
CA LEU A 45 11.24 -8.10 1.81
C LEU A 45 12.33 -8.08 2.89
N ASN A 46 13.17 -7.05 2.94
CA ASN A 46 14.18 -6.87 3.99
C ASN A 46 13.61 -6.41 5.35
N ILE A 47 12.33 -6.02 5.40
CA ILE A 47 11.68 -5.72 6.67
C ILE A 47 11.53 -7.01 7.49
N GLU A 48 11.95 -6.96 8.75
CA GLU A 48 11.72 -8.06 9.68
C GLU A 48 10.25 -8.06 10.12
N LEU A 49 9.58 -9.17 9.88
CA LEU A 49 8.23 -9.43 10.36
C LEU A 49 8.29 -10.47 11.47
N ASN A 50 7.60 -10.19 12.57
CA ASN A 50 7.46 -11.15 13.66
C ASN A 50 6.43 -12.22 13.26
N TRP A 51 6.93 -13.32 12.69
CA TRP A 51 6.15 -14.51 12.41
C TRP A 51 5.98 -15.32 13.71
N ILE A 52 4.74 -15.62 14.10
CA ILE A 52 4.40 -16.24 15.39
C ILE A 52 3.77 -17.63 15.26
N GLY A 53 3.68 -18.15 14.03
CA GLY A 53 3.16 -19.49 13.76
C GLY A 53 1.68 -19.57 13.37
N TRP A 54 0.88 -18.55 13.63
CA TRP A 54 -0.52 -18.52 13.19
C TRP A 54 -0.67 -18.60 11.67
N GLU A 55 0.33 -18.15 10.95
CA GLU A 55 0.42 -18.20 9.50
C GLU A 55 0.35 -19.62 8.96
N TRP A 56 0.87 -20.60 9.72
CA TRP A 56 0.81 -22.02 9.39
C TRP A 56 -0.49 -22.68 9.84
N ILE A 57 -0.96 -22.30 11.03
CA ILE A 57 -2.14 -22.88 11.64
C ILE A 57 -3.39 -22.57 10.81
N ILE A 58 -3.54 -21.34 10.32
CA ILE A 58 -4.73 -20.91 9.57
C ILE A 58 -4.95 -21.75 8.30
N PRO A 59 -3.99 -21.87 7.36
CA PRO A 59 -4.18 -22.71 6.18
C PRO A 59 -4.29 -24.20 6.54
N SER A 60 -3.58 -24.67 7.57
CA SER A 60 -3.70 -26.05 8.04
C SER A 60 -5.11 -26.38 8.55
N LEU A 61 -5.72 -25.49 9.33
CA LEU A 61 -7.12 -25.64 9.79
C LEU A 61 -8.10 -25.61 8.62
N PHE A 62 -7.83 -24.81 7.59
CA PHE A 62 -8.68 -24.77 6.40
C PHE A 62 -8.61 -26.05 5.58
N ILE A 63 -7.41 -26.62 5.40
CA ILE A 63 -7.21 -27.93 4.77
C ILE A 63 -7.95 -29.01 5.56
N LEU A 64 -7.72 -29.07 6.87
CA LEU A 64 -8.34 -30.05 7.76
C LEU A 64 -9.86 -29.92 7.74
N GLY A 65 -10.39 -28.71 7.83
CA GLY A 65 -11.83 -28.43 7.74
C GLY A 65 -12.43 -28.87 6.40
N SER A 66 -11.72 -28.67 5.28
CA SER A 66 -12.15 -29.13 3.96
C SER A 66 -12.17 -30.66 3.83
N ILE A 67 -11.19 -31.35 4.45
CA ILE A 67 -11.15 -32.82 4.48
C ILE A 67 -12.28 -33.38 5.36
N ILE A 68 -12.45 -32.86 6.58
CA ILE A 68 -13.51 -33.26 7.50
C ILE A 68 -14.88 -33.04 6.86
N TRP A 69 -15.07 -31.89 6.23
CA TRP A 69 -16.32 -31.60 5.54
C TRP A 69 -16.60 -32.60 4.40
N LEU A 70 -15.57 -32.99 3.66
CA LEU A 70 -15.68 -34.02 2.61
C LEU A 70 -16.15 -35.39 3.15
N THR A 71 -15.76 -35.76 4.38
CA THR A 71 -16.09 -37.06 4.94
C THR A 71 -17.46 -37.11 5.64
N ILE A 72 -17.84 -36.03 6.34
CA ILE A 72 -19.02 -36.02 7.22
C ILE A 72 -20.33 -35.71 6.47
N PHE A 73 -20.30 -34.77 5.52
CA PHE A 73 -21.53 -34.29 4.91
C PHE A 73 -21.94 -35.06 3.66
N GLU A 74 -22.82 -36.05 3.81
CA GLU A 74 -23.25 -36.90 2.69
C GLU A 74 -24.66 -36.63 2.14
N SER A 75 -25.63 -36.12 2.95
CA SER A 75 -27.04 -36.34 2.63
C SER A 75 -27.89 -35.13 2.25
N LYS A 76 -27.51 -33.90 2.59
CA LYS A 76 -28.35 -32.69 2.30
C LYS A 76 -27.52 -31.59 1.68
N VAL A 77 -27.72 -31.34 0.40
CA VAL A 77 -26.96 -30.36 -0.40
C VAL A 77 -26.95 -28.97 0.25
N LEU A 78 -28.11 -28.46 0.67
CA LEU A 78 -28.21 -27.13 1.27
C LEU A 78 -27.41 -27.04 2.59
N LEU A 79 -27.58 -28.02 3.48
CA LEU A 79 -26.85 -28.05 4.76
C LEU A 79 -25.33 -28.17 4.54
N SER A 80 -24.94 -28.96 3.55
CA SER A 80 -23.55 -29.12 3.14
C SER A 80 -22.94 -27.81 2.63
N LEU A 81 -23.65 -27.05 1.79
CA LEU A 81 -23.18 -25.74 1.31
C LEU A 81 -23.09 -24.71 2.44
N VAL A 82 -24.09 -24.65 3.33
CA VAL A 82 -24.07 -23.73 4.47
C VAL A 82 -22.88 -24.03 5.39
N SER A 83 -22.65 -25.32 5.73
CA SER A 83 -21.53 -25.70 6.60
C SER A 83 -20.16 -25.39 5.98
N TYR A 84 -19.99 -25.58 4.66
CA TYR A 84 -18.75 -25.22 4.00
C TYR A 84 -18.55 -23.71 3.93
N SER A 85 -19.62 -22.94 3.73
CA SER A 85 -19.56 -21.46 3.78
C SER A 85 -19.10 -20.97 5.17
N LEU A 86 -19.48 -21.64 6.26
CA LEU A 86 -18.99 -21.30 7.59
C LEU A 86 -17.49 -21.58 7.76
N ILE A 87 -16.98 -22.68 7.19
CA ILE A 87 -15.55 -22.99 7.18
C ILE A 87 -14.78 -21.90 6.41
N ILE A 88 -15.27 -21.51 5.24
CA ILE A 88 -14.68 -20.41 4.44
C ILE A 88 -14.73 -19.09 5.23
N GLY A 89 -15.86 -18.76 5.84
CA GLY A 89 -16.04 -17.54 6.64
C GLY A 89 -15.08 -17.49 7.82
N LEU A 90 -14.91 -18.59 8.54
CA LEU A 90 -13.95 -18.70 9.62
C LEU A 90 -12.50 -18.53 9.12
N PHE A 91 -12.15 -19.20 8.04
CA PHE A 91 -10.83 -19.09 7.42
C PHE A 91 -10.49 -17.63 7.05
N PHE A 92 -11.37 -16.94 6.31
CA PHE A 92 -11.14 -15.54 5.95
C PHE A 92 -11.11 -14.61 7.16
N SER A 93 -11.91 -14.87 8.20
CA SER A 93 -11.89 -14.10 9.43
C SER A 93 -10.55 -14.22 10.15
N LEU A 94 -10.02 -15.44 10.27
CA LEU A 94 -8.72 -15.69 10.89
C LEU A 94 -7.58 -15.08 10.04
N LEU A 95 -7.63 -15.26 8.73
CA LEU A 95 -6.64 -14.67 7.81
C LEU A 95 -6.62 -13.14 7.92
N SER A 96 -7.81 -12.52 7.92
CA SER A 96 -7.94 -11.06 8.05
C SER A 96 -7.41 -10.56 9.38
N LYS A 97 -7.66 -11.28 10.47
CA LYS A 97 -7.23 -10.86 11.81
C LYS A 97 -5.73 -11.00 12.04
N PHE A 98 -5.13 -12.08 11.56
CA PHE A 98 -3.75 -12.43 11.94
C PHE A 98 -2.71 -12.18 10.83
N THR A 99 -3.10 -12.27 9.57
CA THR A 99 -2.16 -12.19 8.44
C THR A 99 -2.22 -10.85 7.72
N ILE A 100 -3.42 -10.32 7.45
CA ILE A 100 -3.55 -9.05 6.71
C ILE A 100 -2.83 -7.88 7.38
N PRO A 101 -2.91 -7.67 8.72
CA PRO A 101 -2.19 -6.58 9.37
C PRO A 101 -0.67 -6.67 9.21
N LYS A 102 -0.10 -7.87 9.12
CA LYS A 102 1.34 -8.07 8.88
C LYS A 102 1.71 -7.68 7.45
N ILE A 103 0.90 -8.06 6.47
CA ILE A 103 1.09 -7.67 5.07
C ILE A 103 0.94 -6.15 4.91
N GLU A 104 -0.03 -5.55 5.59
CA GLU A 104 -0.21 -4.09 5.59
C GLU A 104 1.02 -3.38 6.20
N ASN A 105 1.50 -3.85 7.35
CA ASN A 105 2.71 -3.33 7.96
C ASN A 105 3.93 -3.49 7.05
N LEU A 106 4.07 -4.62 6.38
CA LEU A 106 5.12 -4.85 5.40
C LEU A 106 5.04 -3.81 4.26
N THR A 107 3.85 -3.63 3.69
CA THR A 107 3.69 -2.84 2.45
C THR A 107 3.57 -1.34 2.68
N GLN A 108 2.98 -0.89 3.78
CA GLN A 108 2.67 0.52 4.02
C GLN A 108 2.99 1.02 5.43
N GLY A 109 3.32 0.14 6.37
CA GLY A 109 3.47 0.48 7.78
C GLY A 109 4.50 1.58 8.03
N SER A 110 5.61 1.57 7.31
CA SER A 110 6.66 2.58 7.42
C SER A 110 6.18 3.99 7.04
N VAL A 111 5.37 4.08 6.00
CA VAL A 111 4.80 5.35 5.52
C VAL A 111 3.65 5.81 6.40
N ILE A 112 2.79 4.90 6.83
CA ILE A 112 1.68 5.20 7.73
C ILE A 112 2.19 5.72 9.07
N SER A 113 3.21 5.11 9.65
CA SER A 113 3.83 5.58 10.89
C SER A 113 4.43 6.99 10.74
N PHE A 114 5.06 7.27 9.61
CA PHE A 114 5.53 8.60 9.28
C PHE A 114 4.38 9.63 9.17
N TYR A 115 3.30 9.30 8.45
CA TYR A 115 2.14 10.19 8.31
C TYR A 115 1.53 10.54 9.67
N LYS A 116 1.36 9.56 10.55
CA LYS A 116 0.89 9.77 11.93
C LYS A 116 1.82 10.67 12.72
N LYS A 117 3.13 10.52 12.55
CA LYS A 117 4.12 11.36 13.25
C LYS A 117 4.01 12.83 12.89
N ILE A 118 3.75 13.13 11.61
CA ILE A 118 3.65 14.51 11.12
C ILE A 118 2.21 15.04 11.09
N SER A 119 1.21 14.31 11.61
CA SER A 119 -0.22 14.67 11.47
C SER A 119 -0.51 16.09 11.94
N LYS A 120 0.03 16.49 13.08
CA LYS A 120 -0.19 17.81 13.71
C LYS A 120 0.62 18.96 13.10
N GLU A 121 1.54 18.69 12.16
CA GLU A 121 2.34 19.73 11.54
C GLU A 121 1.57 20.43 10.41
N LYS A 122 1.69 21.76 10.31
CA LYS A 122 1.26 22.49 9.11
C LYS A 122 2.26 22.23 7.99
N LYS A 123 1.85 21.53 6.97
CA LYS A 123 2.74 20.99 5.92
C LYS A 123 2.08 20.91 4.57
N TYR A 124 2.90 20.84 3.54
CA TYR A 124 2.53 20.27 2.25
C TYR A 124 3.00 18.81 2.21
N LEU A 125 2.16 17.93 1.73
CA LEU A 125 2.48 16.51 1.64
C LEU A 125 2.04 15.99 0.27
N THR A 126 2.97 15.36 -0.44
CA THR A 126 2.71 14.80 -1.77
C THR A 126 3.39 13.46 -1.96
N THR A 127 2.74 12.58 -2.71
CA THR A 127 3.30 11.30 -3.15
C THR A 127 3.91 11.45 -4.54
N VAL A 128 5.07 10.85 -4.78
CA VAL A 128 5.80 10.95 -6.05
C VAL A 128 6.02 9.57 -6.63
N GLY A 129 5.62 9.40 -7.91
CA GLY A 129 5.78 8.15 -8.64
C GLY A 129 4.78 7.05 -8.31
N TYR A 130 3.81 7.31 -7.43
CA TYR A 130 2.71 6.39 -7.14
C TYR A 130 1.47 7.13 -6.65
N LYS A 131 0.31 6.48 -6.72
CA LYS A 131 -0.94 6.99 -6.17
C LYS A 131 -1.22 6.33 -4.82
N SER A 132 -1.50 7.12 -3.82
CA SER A 132 -1.96 6.67 -2.51
C SER A 132 -2.90 7.70 -1.92
N TYR A 133 -3.92 7.23 -1.20
CA TYR A 133 -4.82 8.08 -0.42
C TYR A 133 -4.51 8.02 1.08
N ALA A 134 -3.59 7.15 1.49
CA ALA A 134 -3.19 6.96 2.88
C ALA A 134 -2.70 8.27 3.53
N HIS A 135 -2.01 9.11 2.78
CA HIS A 135 -1.53 10.39 3.30
C HIS A 135 -2.67 11.34 3.68
N TYR A 136 -3.83 11.33 2.99
CA TYR A 136 -4.97 12.16 3.37
C TYR A 136 -5.57 11.72 4.71
N PHE A 137 -5.66 10.41 4.93
CA PHE A 137 -6.28 9.86 6.13
C PHE A 137 -5.35 9.91 7.36
N TYR A 138 -4.13 9.40 7.21
CA TYR A 138 -3.22 9.23 8.35
C TYR A 138 -2.43 10.48 8.73
N SER A 139 -2.33 11.47 7.85
CA SER A 139 -1.67 12.74 8.15
C SER A 139 -2.63 13.84 8.59
N GLU A 140 -3.92 13.52 8.78
CA GLU A 140 -4.96 14.51 9.10
C GLU A 140 -4.94 15.67 8.10
N PHE A 141 -4.90 15.34 6.81
CA PHE A 141 -4.76 16.32 5.74
C PHE A 141 -5.99 17.24 5.70
N GLU A 142 -5.75 18.53 5.92
CA GLU A 142 -6.80 19.54 5.71
C GLU A 142 -6.92 19.86 4.21
N PRO A 143 -8.15 19.90 3.66
CA PRO A 143 -8.37 20.37 2.30
C PRO A 143 -7.82 21.79 2.11
N LEU A 144 -7.24 22.06 0.97
CA LEU A 144 -6.74 23.41 0.64
C LEU A 144 -7.89 24.42 0.66
N LYS A 145 -7.72 25.46 1.44
CA LYS A 145 -8.64 26.61 1.52
C LYS A 145 -8.27 27.62 0.42
N SER A 146 -9.22 28.44 0.00
CA SER A 146 -8.98 29.52 -0.96
C SER A 146 -7.93 30.53 -0.52
N THR A 147 -7.67 30.64 0.78
CA THR A 147 -6.64 31.47 1.40
C THR A 147 -5.25 30.85 1.42
N ASP A 148 -5.12 29.55 1.08
CA ASP A 148 -3.84 28.87 1.13
C ASP A 148 -2.94 29.28 -0.03
N PHE A 149 -1.66 29.48 0.25
CA PHE A 149 -0.64 29.84 -0.73
C PHE A 149 -0.55 28.83 -1.89
N LEU A 150 -0.59 27.55 -1.60
CA LEU A 150 -0.61 26.50 -2.62
C LEU A 150 -1.88 26.54 -3.49
N TYR A 151 -3.03 26.97 -2.94
CA TYR A 151 -4.25 27.13 -3.72
C TYR A 151 -4.09 28.21 -4.78
N HIS A 152 -3.57 29.37 -4.38
CA HIS A 152 -3.30 30.48 -5.32
C HIS A 152 -2.29 30.06 -6.38
N LYS A 153 -1.21 29.37 -6.00
CA LYS A 153 -0.20 28.91 -6.95
C LYS A 153 -0.73 27.88 -7.94
N LYS A 154 -1.56 26.96 -7.52
CA LYS A 154 -2.24 26.01 -8.41
C LYS A 154 -3.11 26.74 -9.44
N ASN A 155 -3.89 27.74 -9.02
CA ASN A 155 -4.72 28.53 -9.91
C ASN A 155 -3.88 29.39 -10.87
N GLU A 156 -2.77 29.95 -10.42
CA GLU A 156 -1.82 30.64 -11.28
C GLU A 156 -1.27 29.73 -12.38
N ILE A 157 -0.82 28.51 -12.03
CA ILE A 157 -0.34 27.51 -13.00
C ILE A 157 -1.45 27.14 -13.99
N LEU A 158 -2.69 26.92 -13.51
CA LEU A 158 -3.85 26.62 -14.37
C LEU A 158 -4.09 27.72 -15.42
N ARG A 159 -4.13 28.98 -14.98
CA ARG A 159 -4.37 30.11 -15.87
C ARG A 159 -3.22 30.32 -16.83
N ASN A 160 -1.98 30.41 -16.33
CA ASN A 160 -0.82 30.81 -17.11
C ASN A 160 -0.29 29.72 -18.05
N ARG A 161 -0.46 28.45 -17.74
CA ARG A 161 0.08 27.34 -18.53
C ARG A 161 -0.96 26.57 -19.33
N PHE A 162 -2.20 26.58 -18.89
CA PHE A 162 -3.25 25.79 -19.52
C PHE A 162 -4.42 26.64 -20.04
N ASN A 163 -4.47 27.92 -19.70
CA ASN A 163 -5.60 28.82 -19.99
C ASN A 163 -6.95 28.23 -19.52
N LYS A 164 -6.95 27.66 -18.33
CA LYS A 164 -8.09 26.99 -17.71
C LYS A 164 -8.39 27.58 -16.33
N SER A 165 -9.64 27.52 -15.91
CA SER A 165 -10.10 28.01 -14.60
C SER A 165 -10.29 26.91 -13.56
N SER A 166 -10.44 25.65 -14.01
CA SER A 166 -10.69 24.50 -13.13
C SER A 166 -9.81 23.30 -13.50
N LEU A 167 -9.44 22.51 -12.49
CA LEU A 167 -8.76 21.22 -12.69
C LEU A 167 -9.62 20.20 -13.45
N ASN A 168 -10.95 20.37 -13.41
CA ASN A 168 -11.86 19.49 -14.13
C ASN A 168 -11.80 19.71 -15.64
N ASP A 169 -11.40 20.88 -16.08
CA ASP A 169 -11.28 21.25 -17.50
C ASP A 169 -10.03 20.64 -18.15
N LEU A 170 -9.13 20.08 -17.36
CA LEU A 170 -7.90 19.43 -17.84
C LEU A 170 -8.18 18.00 -18.29
N ASN A 171 -7.67 17.61 -19.46
CA ASN A 171 -7.60 16.24 -19.89
C ASN A 171 -6.54 15.43 -19.08
N ARG A 172 -6.45 14.11 -19.30
CA ARG A 172 -5.55 13.24 -18.54
C ARG A 172 -4.07 13.62 -18.70
N LYS A 173 -3.62 14.01 -19.89
CA LYS A 173 -2.23 14.43 -20.15
C LYS A 173 -1.94 15.75 -19.48
N GLU A 174 -2.85 16.73 -19.62
CA GLU A 174 -2.74 18.03 -18.97
C GLU A 174 -2.68 17.92 -17.44
N LYS A 175 -3.50 17.03 -16.82
CA LYS A 175 -3.44 16.75 -15.37
C LYS A 175 -2.07 16.23 -14.94
N THR A 176 -1.46 15.36 -15.73
CA THR A 176 -0.11 14.86 -15.44
C THR A 176 0.93 15.98 -15.51
N THR A 177 0.87 16.79 -16.56
CA THR A 177 1.77 17.93 -16.74
C THR A 177 1.55 19.01 -15.67
N PHE A 178 0.31 19.29 -15.32
CA PHE A 178 -0.02 20.18 -14.20
C PHE A 178 0.59 19.71 -12.88
N ASN A 179 0.44 18.42 -12.55
CA ASN A 179 1.02 17.86 -11.33
C ASN A 179 2.56 17.95 -11.34
N SER A 180 3.21 17.82 -12.50
CA SER A 180 4.66 18.01 -12.60
C SER A 180 5.09 19.44 -12.36
N TYR A 181 4.33 20.44 -12.83
CA TYR A 181 4.60 21.85 -12.52
C TYR A 181 4.41 22.15 -11.04
N VAL A 182 3.34 21.65 -10.42
CA VAL A 182 3.11 21.81 -8.97
C VAL A 182 4.23 21.16 -8.17
N LEU A 183 4.65 19.95 -8.55
CA LEU A 183 5.76 19.25 -7.90
C LEU A 183 7.07 20.04 -8.03
N SER A 184 7.40 20.50 -9.23
CA SER A 184 8.59 21.32 -9.48
C SER A 184 8.58 22.60 -8.65
N TRP A 185 7.43 23.23 -8.50
CA TRP A 185 7.29 24.42 -7.67
C TRP A 185 7.43 24.08 -6.17
N LEU A 186 6.84 22.98 -5.69
CA LEU A 186 7.03 22.53 -4.31
C LEU A 186 8.50 22.25 -4.00
N ILE A 187 9.28 21.78 -4.98
CA ILE A 187 10.72 21.52 -4.82
C ILE A 187 11.54 22.82 -4.84
N ASN A 188 11.24 23.78 -5.71
CA ASN A 188 12.14 24.90 -6.01
C ASN A 188 11.55 26.28 -5.72
N GLY A 189 10.22 26.44 -5.65
CA GLY A 189 9.53 27.72 -5.46
C GLY A 189 9.57 28.22 -4.02
N GLU A 190 8.98 29.37 -3.75
CA GLU A 190 8.80 29.87 -2.38
C GLU A 190 7.69 29.11 -1.69
N LEU A 191 7.90 28.74 -0.42
CA LEU A 191 6.94 28.02 0.41
C LEU A 191 6.64 28.81 1.68
N ASP A 192 5.40 28.71 2.14
CA ASP A 192 4.93 29.26 3.42
C ASP A 192 4.99 28.24 4.57
N ARG A 193 5.18 26.96 4.22
CA ARG A 193 5.30 25.83 5.19
C ARG A 193 6.17 24.72 4.62
N ALA A 194 6.67 23.84 5.50
CA ALA A 194 7.49 22.70 5.09
C ALA A 194 6.76 21.78 4.10
N ALA A 195 7.49 21.21 3.15
CA ALA A 195 6.96 20.25 2.19
C ALA A 195 7.62 18.88 2.35
N TYR A 196 6.79 17.84 2.37
CA TYR A 196 7.22 16.44 2.42
C TYR A 196 6.86 15.74 1.11
N PHE A 197 7.83 14.97 0.61
CA PHE A 197 7.71 14.19 -0.61
C PHE A 197 7.95 12.73 -0.28
N VAL A 198 6.93 11.92 -0.50
CA VAL A 198 6.99 10.48 -0.24
C VAL A 198 7.08 9.75 -1.57
N ALA A 199 8.16 9.03 -1.80
CA ALA A 199 8.40 8.28 -3.02
C ALA A 199 8.66 6.81 -2.74
N LYS A 200 8.23 5.92 -3.65
CA LYS A 200 8.71 4.54 -3.66
C LYS A 200 10.14 4.50 -4.19
N ASN A 201 10.92 3.54 -3.71
CA ASN A 201 12.29 3.32 -4.20
C ASN A 201 12.30 2.77 -5.65
N ASN A 202 11.98 3.64 -6.59
CA ASN A 202 11.95 3.38 -8.03
C ASN A 202 12.50 4.60 -8.79
N LYS A 203 12.37 4.60 -10.11
CA LYS A 203 12.84 5.71 -10.97
C LYS A 203 12.31 7.11 -10.59
N ALA A 204 11.19 7.20 -9.87
CA ALA A 204 10.64 8.48 -9.43
C ALA A 204 11.52 9.19 -8.37
N ILE A 205 12.39 8.45 -7.67
CA ILE A 205 13.36 9.01 -6.70
C ILE A 205 14.40 9.90 -7.39
N GLU A 206 14.82 9.56 -8.61
CA GLU A 206 15.90 10.28 -9.31
C GLU A 206 15.63 11.79 -9.43
N GLN A 207 14.38 12.17 -9.63
CA GLN A 207 14.00 13.58 -9.69
C GLN A 207 14.18 14.28 -8.34
N LEU A 208 13.88 13.59 -7.25
CA LEU A 208 14.01 14.14 -5.90
C LEU A 208 15.47 14.15 -5.43
N GLU A 209 16.26 13.16 -5.80
CA GLU A 209 17.69 13.08 -5.45
C GLU A 209 18.53 14.16 -6.10
N LYS A 210 18.16 14.60 -7.30
CA LYS A 210 18.82 15.72 -8.00
C LYS A 210 18.53 17.09 -7.37
N ALA A 211 17.54 17.18 -6.50
CA ALA A 211 17.11 18.45 -5.92
C ALA A 211 17.94 18.79 -4.65
N LYS A 212 18.82 19.78 -4.77
CA LYS A 212 19.71 20.24 -3.66
C LYS A 212 18.98 20.77 -2.42
N ASN A 213 17.71 21.13 -2.57
CA ASN A 213 16.90 21.74 -1.50
C ASN A 213 16.16 20.70 -0.65
N LEU A 214 16.33 19.41 -0.92
CA LEU A 214 15.63 18.33 -0.24
C LEU A 214 16.61 17.60 0.70
N LYS A 215 16.14 17.33 1.92
CA LYS A 215 16.83 16.48 2.89
C LYS A 215 16.08 15.16 3.02
N VAL A 216 16.78 14.03 3.02
CA VAL A 216 16.19 12.72 3.32
C VAL A 216 15.86 12.66 4.79
N VAL A 217 14.60 12.39 5.12
CA VAL A 217 14.10 12.23 6.51
C VAL A 217 14.04 10.76 6.88
N GLN A 218 13.67 9.91 5.91
CA GLN A 218 13.51 8.48 6.12
C GLN A 218 13.79 7.71 4.82
N ASP A 219 14.54 6.61 4.92
CA ASP A 219 14.70 5.62 3.85
C ASP A 219 14.52 4.23 4.48
N TYR A 220 13.29 3.75 4.46
CA TYR A 220 12.94 2.49 5.10
C TYR A 220 11.67 1.89 4.46
N GLY A 221 11.61 0.56 4.40
CA GLY A 221 10.43 -0.16 3.95
C GLY A 221 10.03 0.11 2.49
N GLY A 222 11.02 0.26 1.61
CA GLY A 222 10.77 0.52 0.20
C GLY A 222 10.34 1.96 -0.13
N TYR A 223 10.22 2.82 0.88
CA TYR A 223 9.89 4.24 0.71
C TYR A 223 11.04 5.14 1.13
N LYS A 224 11.22 6.22 0.39
CA LYS A 224 12.14 7.29 0.71
C LYS A 224 11.37 8.60 0.87
N ILE A 225 11.57 9.27 1.98
CA ILE A 225 10.84 10.46 2.36
C ILE A 225 11.80 11.63 2.41
N TYR A 226 11.45 12.67 1.70
CA TYR A 226 12.22 13.90 1.61
C TYR A 226 11.46 15.03 2.28
N LYS A 227 12.19 15.92 2.92
CA LYS A 227 11.67 17.16 3.50
C LYS A 227 12.37 18.35 2.85
N ARG A 228 11.58 19.34 2.52
CA ARG A 228 12.06 20.69 2.24
C ARG A 228 11.64 21.60 3.37
N GLU A 229 12.62 22.21 4.01
CA GLU A 229 12.40 23.22 5.04
C GLU A 229 12.21 24.59 4.41
N LEU A 230 11.59 25.49 5.17
CA LEU A 230 11.57 26.93 4.82
C LEU A 230 12.99 27.45 4.84
N LYS A 231 13.32 28.32 3.91
CA LYS A 231 14.54 29.11 3.95
C LYS A 231 14.38 30.27 4.91
#